data_b6c2abcfa096aaad73ce41a28950581e
#
_entry.id   b6c2abcfa096aaad73ce41a28950581e
#
_cell.length_a   1.000
_cell.length_b   1.000
_cell.length_c   1.000
_cell.angle_alpha   90.00
_cell.angle_beta   90.00
_cell.angle_gamma   90.00
#
_symmetry.space_group_name_H-M   'P 1'
#
loop_
_entity.id
_entity.type
_entity.pdbx_description
1 polymer ?
#
loop_
_entity_poly.entity_id
_entity_poly.type
_entity_poly.pdbx_seq_one_letter_code
_entity_poly.pdbx_strand_id
1 'polypeptide(L)'
;RNTRAAIQGFPERRARPVPLPCPPLYDGCRTGLPGLSPEQDLEPEQWLAEDPRVAWLERTLKQLRPAKVVVICAHASTAMALEHYLQLRAGIRSAAFHEHLNLVERDRAAAYFADHEQGAQALICSEIGSEGRNFQFAHHLVLFDLPENPDLLEQRIGRLDRIGQTETIQIHIPYL
;
A
#
# COMPACT_ATOMS: atom_id res chain seq x y z
N ARG A 1 -15.32 -10.19 -17.79
CA ARG A 1 -14.69 -11.43 -17.28
C ARG A 1 -13.22 -11.37 -17.63
N ASN A 2 -12.36 -11.60 -16.66
CA ASN A 2 -10.92 -11.61 -16.89
C ASN A 2 -10.53 -12.92 -17.59
N THR A 3 -10.46 -12.88 -18.93
CA THR A 3 -10.14 -14.04 -19.77
C THR A 3 -8.78 -14.67 -19.41
N ARG A 4 -7.84 -13.84 -18.95
CA ARG A 4 -6.51 -14.27 -18.50
C ARG A 4 -6.59 -15.15 -17.24
N ALA A 5 -7.43 -14.78 -16.27
CA ALA A 5 -7.63 -15.58 -15.06
C ALA A 5 -8.27 -16.94 -15.37
N ALA A 6 -9.24 -16.97 -16.30
CA ALA A 6 -9.89 -18.21 -16.71
C ALA A 6 -8.96 -19.17 -17.45
N ILE A 7 -8.02 -18.65 -18.25
CA ILE A 7 -7.12 -19.49 -19.07
C ILE A 7 -5.86 -19.91 -18.28
N GLN A 8 -5.35 -19.06 -17.39
CA GLN A 8 -4.06 -19.26 -16.74
C GLN A 8 -4.15 -19.58 -15.25
N GLY A 9 -5.35 -19.68 -14.68
CA GLY A 9 -5.53 -19.91 -13.24
C GLY A 9 -5.10 -18.74 -12.36
N PHE A 10 -5.03 -17.52 -12.90
CA PHE A 10 -4.78 -16.33 -12.12
C PHE A 10 -6.05 -15.91 -11.33
N PRO A 11 -5.89 -15.33 -10.14
CA PRO A 11 -7.02 -14.89 -9.34
C PRO A 11 -7.79 -13.75 -10.01
N GLU A 12 -9.03 -13.59 -9.64
CA GLU A 12 -9.82 -12.43 -10.03
C GLU A 12 -9.29 -11.17 -9.34
N ARG A 13 -9.32 -10.04 -10.04
CA ARG A 13 -8.95 -8.73 -9.53
C ARG A 13 -10.19 -7.86 -9.35
N ARG A 14 -10.32 -7.23 -8.19
CA ARG A 14 -11.43 -6.34 -7.88
C ARG A 14 -10.93 -4.99 -7.41
N ALA A 15 -11.06 -3.97 -8.24
CA ALA A 15 -10.74 -2.59 -7.89
C ALA A 15 -11.84 -2.00 -6.98
N ARG A 16 -11.40 -1.27 -5.95
CA ARG A 16 -12.25 -0.55 -4.99
C ARG A 16 -11.76 0.89 -4.89
N PRO A 17 -12.17 1.76 -5.84
CA PRO A 17 -11.88 3.18 -5.75
C PRO A 17 -12.67 3.79 -4.59
N VAL A 18 -12.00 4.61 -3.78
CA VAL A 18 -12.58 5.26 -2.60
C VAL A 18 -12.34 6.77 -2.70
N PRO A 19 -13.39 7.58 -3.00
CA PRO A 19 -13.27 9.02 -2.99
C PRO A 19 -13.10 9.52 -1.56
N LEU A 20 -12.15 10.41 -1.35
CA LEU A 20 -11.88 11.04 -0.07
C LEU A 20 -12.09 12.56 -0.18
N PRO A 21 -12.48 13.23 0.91
CA PRO A 21 -12.59 14.69 0.89
C PRO A 21 -11.21 15.31 0.65
N CYS A 22 -11.13 16.24 -0.30
CA CYS A 22 -9.91 16.98 -0.56
C CYS A 22 -9.75 18.08 0.50
N PRO A 23 -8.73 18.03 1.36
CA PRO A 23 -8.51 19.10 2.34
C PRO A 23 -7.93 20.37 1.68
N PRO A 24 -8.00 21.52 2.36
CA PRO A 24 -7.49 22.80 1.83
C PRO A 24 -6.02 22.77 1.41
N LEU A 25 -5.20 21.94 2.05
CA LEU A 25 -3.79 21.71 1.68
C LEU A 25 -3.61 21.30 0.22
N TYR A 26 -4.63 20.68 -0.38
CA TYR A 26 -4.63 20.23 -1.77
C TYR A 26 -5.35 21.19 -2.73
N ASP A 27 -5.66 22.41 -2.31
CA ASP A 27 -6.30 23.40 -3.20
C ASP A 27 -5.47 23.66 -4.47
N GLY A 28 -4.16 23.40 -4.44
CA GLY A 28 -3.30 23.36 -5.63
C GLY A 28 -3.67 22.28 -6.64
N CYS A 29 -4.26 21.18 -6.22
CA CYS A 29 -4.72 20.10 -7.12
C CYS A 29 -5.88 20.55 -8.01
N ARG A 30 -6.66 21.53 -7.57
CA ARG A 30 -7.76 22.11 -8.36
C ARG A 30 -7.26 22.96 -9.53
N THR A 31 -6.01 23.36 -9.54
CA THR A 31 -5.38 24.19 -10.59
C THR A 31 -4.69 23.38 -11.67
N GLY A 32 -4.77 22.05 -11.63
CA GLY A 32 -4.19 21.17 -12.65
C GLY A 32 -2.67 21.16 -12.67
N LEU A 33 -2.01 21.57 -11.61
CA LEU A 33 -0.56 21.41 -11.47
C LEU A 33 -0.24 19.95 -11.15
N PRO A 34 0.54 19.26 -12.00
CA PRO A 34 0.94 17.89 -11.73
C PRO A 34 1.89 17.84 -10.53
N GLY A 35 1.60 16.95 -9.58
CA GLY A 35 2.64 16.44 -8.70
C GLY A 35 2.79 17.08 -7.33
N LEU A 36 1.72 17.60 -6.71
CA LEU A 36 1.79 17.88 -5.28
C LEU A 36 1.54 16.57 -4.50
N SER A 37 2.62 15.94 -4.07
CA SER A 37 2.61 14.89 -3.06
C SER A 37 2.89 15.55 -1.71
N PRO A 38 1.89 15.77 -0.83
CA PRO A 38 2.09 16.48 0.44
C PRO A 38 3.16 15.85 1.30
N GLU A 39 3.31 14.55 1.19
CA GLU A 39 4.34 13.77 1.86
C GLU A 39 5.78 14.13 1.45
N GLN A 40 5.96 14.90 0.36
CA GLN A 40 7.27 15.39 -0.07
C GLN A 40 7.55 16.83 0.35
N ASP A 41 6.49 17.64 0.49
CA ASP A 41 6.59 19.07 0.71
C ASP A 41 6.42 19.46 2.19
N LEU A 42 5.84 18.58 3.00
CA LEU A 42 5.50 18.82 4.41
C LEU A 42 6.27 17.89 5.34
N GLU A 43 6.50 18.36 6.58
CA GLU A 43 7.05 17.52 7.63
C GLU A 43 6.12 16.32 7.93
N PRO A 44 6.67 15.15 8.29
CA PRO A 44 5.88 13.93 8.52
C PRO A 44 4.71 14.11 9.49
N GLU A 45 4.91 14.83 10.58
CA GLU A 45 3.87 15.07 11.59
C GLU A 45 2.68 15.84 11.02
N GLN A 46 2.93 16.76 10.11
CA GLN A 46 1.91 17.60 9.53
C GLN A 46 1.08 16.84 8.50
N TRP A 47 1.71 16.24 7.49
CA TRP A 47 0.94 15.55 6.46
C TRP A 47 0.23 14.29 6.98
N LEU A 48 0.85 13.56 7.92
CA LEU A 48 0.19 12.40 8.56
C LEU A 48 -1.07 12.77 9.32
N ALA A 49 -1.13 13.98 9.89
CA ALA A 49 -2.31 14.46 10.61
C ALA A 49 -3.42 14.96 9.68
N GLU A 50 -3.06 15.50 8.54
CA GLU A 50 -3.97 16.26 7.68
C GLU A 50 -4.41 15.50 6.43
N ASP A 51 -3.63 14.50 5.99
CA ASP A 51 -3.94 13.71 4.80
C ASP A 51 -5.07 12.70 5.07
N PRO A 52 -6.23 12.85 4.40
CA PRO A 52 -7.37 11.96 4.61
C PRO A 52 -7.09 10.51 4.22
N ARG A 53 -6.08 10.25 3.37
CA ARG A 53 -5.65 8.89 3.02
C ARG A 53 -5.11 8.16 4.25
N VAL A 54 -4.43 8.86 5.16
CA VAL A 54 -3.86 8.27 6.40
C VAL A 54 -4.99 7.80 7.33
N ALA A 55 -5.96 8.67 7.63
CA ALA A 55 -7.10 8.32 8.47
C ALA A 55 -7.96 7.20 7.84
N TRP A 56 -8.11 7.23 6.52
CA TRP A 56 -8.79 6.18 5.78
C TRP A 56 -8.03 4.84 5.87
N LEU A 57 -6.72 4.86 5.68
CA LEU A 57 -5.87 3.67 5.75
C LEU A 57 -5.97 3.02 7.13
N GLU A 58 -5.86 3.80 8.20
CA GLU A 58 -6.02 3.31 9.58
C GLU A 58 -7.36 2.60 9.78
N ARG A 59 -8.47 3.22 9.39
CA ARG A 59 -9.81 2.62 9.49
C ARG A 59 -9.92 1.34 8.68
N THR A 60 -9.43 1.37 7.44
CA THR A 60 -9.47 0.21 6.54
C THR A 60 -8.68 -0.97 7.09
N LEU A 61 -7.47 -0.75 7.60
CA LEU A 61 -6.68 -1.80 8.21
C LEU A 61 -7.37 -2.40 9.45
N LYS A 62 -7.99 -1.57 10.28
CA LYS A 62 -8.76 -2.06 11.44
C LYS A 62 -9.97 -2.90 11.02
N GLN A 63 -10.69 -2.50 9.97
CA GLN A 63 -11.84 -3.24 9.43
C GLN A 63 -11.45 -4.56 8.77
N LEU A 64 -10.28 -4.63 8.13
CA LEU A 64 -9.81 -5.81 7.42
C LEU A 64 -9.17 -6.87 8.34
N ARG A 65 -8.98 -6.59 9.63
CA ARG A 65 -8.41 -7.57 10.56
C ARG A 65 -9.18 -8.90 10.50
N PRO A 66 -8.49 -10.05 10.51
CA PRO A 66 -7.05 -10.28 10.63
C PRO A 66 -6.31 -10.35 9.27
N ALA A 67 -6.94 -9.94 8.18
CA ALA A 67 -6.36 -10.07 6.84
C ALA A 67 -5.04 -9.29 6.70
N LYS A 68 -4.11 -9.90 5.97
CA LYS A 68 -2.83 -9.27 5.61
C LYS A 68 -3.05 -8.27 4.46
N VAL A 69 -2.44 -7.09 4.59
CA VAL A 69 -2.58 -6.00 3.62
C VAL A 69 -1.22 -5.51 3.18
N VAL A 70 -0.99 -5.47 1.89
CA VAL A 70 0.18 -4.80 1.30
C VAL A 70 -0.22 -3.38 0.91
N VAL A 71 0.54 -2.40 1.36
CA VAL A 71 0.37 -0.99 1.01
C VAL A 71 1.57 -0.58 0.17
N ILE A 72 1.33 -0.04 -1.01
CA ILE A 72 2.40 0.44 -1.88
C ILE A 72 2.28 1.95 -2.06
N CYS A 73 3.39 2.65 -1.84
CA CYS A 73 3.57 4.08 -2.07
C CYS A 73 4.82 4.32 -2.93
N ALA A 74 4.92 5.52 -3.51
CA ALA A 74 6.02 5.83 -4.44
C ALA A 74 7.38 5.88 -3.73
N HIS A 75 7.43 6.40 -2.49
CA HIS A 75 8.69 6.77 -1.84
C HIS A 75 8.95 6.03 -0.53
N ALA A 76 10.23 5.75 -0.25
CA ALA A 76 10.67 5.14 1.00
C ALA A 76 10.32 6.00 2.22
N SER A 77 10.47 7.32 2.13
CA SER A 77 10.12 8.25 3.22
C SER A 77 8.65 8.15 3.62
N THR A 78 7.76 8.05 2.64
CA THR A 78 6.32 7.84 2.86
C THR A 78 6.07 6.49 3.54
N ALA A 79 6.72 5.43 3.08
CA ALA A 79 6.57 4.10 3.66
C ALA A 79 7.01 4.08 5.13
N MET A 80 8.15 4.68 5.44
CA MET A 80 8.68 4.77 6.80
C MET A 80 7.77 5.59 7.72
N ALA A 81 7.29 6.73 7.26
CA ALA A 81 6.41 7.60 8.05
C ALA A 81 5.06 6.94 8.34
N LEU A 82 4.46 6.28 7.35
CA LEU A 82 3.21 5.52 7.52
C LEU A 82 3.39 4.35 8.49
N GLU A 83 4.45 3.58 8.34
CA GLU A 83 4.74 2.45 9.24
C GLU A 83 4.86 2.91 10.69
N HIS A 84 5.65 3.96 10.92
CA HIS A 84 5.84 4.55 12.25
C HIS A 84 4.52 5.06 12.85
N TYR A 85 3.72 5.77 12.05
CA TYR A 85 2.39 6.23 12.47
C TYR A 85 1.47 5.06 12.85
N LEU A 86 1.39 4.04 12.00
CA LEU A 86 0.51 2.89 12.23
C LEU A 86 0.89 2.12 13.50
N GLN A 87 2.17 1.95 13.77
CA GLN A 87 2.63 1.29 14.99
C GLN A 87 2.37 2.12 16.25
N LEU A 88 2.80 3.37 16.26
CA LEU A 88 2.81 4.18 17.47
C LEU A 88 1.49 4.89 17.78
N ARG A 89 0.76 5.31 16.74
CA ARG A 89 -0.48 6.08 16.92
C ARG A 89 -1.73 5.22 16.74
N ALA A 90 -1.73 4.35 15.76
CA ALA A 90 -2.90 3.55 15.43
C ALA A 90 -2.94 2.17 16.13
N GLY A 91 -1.84 1.72 16.72
CA GLY A 91 -1.73 0.41 17.35
C GLY A 91 -1.90 -0.75 16.35
N ILE A 92 -1.44 -0.56 15.12
CA ILE A 92 -1.49 -1.56 14.06
C ILE A 92 -0.09 -2.12 13.84
N ARG A 93 0.08 -3.42 14.02
CA ARG A 93 1.35 -4.09 13.71
C ARG A 93 1.64 -3.98 12.22
N SER A 94 2.71 -3.29 11.88
CA SER A 94 3.15 -3.03 10.51
C SER A 94 4.65 -3.17 10.38
N ALA A 95 5.12 -3.37 9.15
CA ALA A 95 6.53 -3.37 8.81
C ALA A 95 6.73 -2.53 7.55
N ALA A 96 7.85 -1.83 7.45
CA ALA A 96 8.24 -1.12 6.24
C ALA A 96 9.17 -1.99 5.39
N PHE A 97 9.03 -1.87 4.06
CA PHE A 97 9.82 -2.59 3.08
C PHE A 97 10.25 -1.62 1.97
N HIS A 98 11.48 -1.14 2.05
CA HIS A 98 11.98 -0.08 1.16
C HIS A 98 13.45 -0.31 0.78
N GLU A 99 13.92 0.46 -0.20
CA GLU A 99 15.25 0.33 -0.79
C GLU A 99 16.42 0.59 0.16
N HIS A 100 16.19 1.35 1.24
CA HIS A 100 17.24 1.65 2.22
C HIS A 100 17.48 0.52 3.22
N LEU A 101 16.61 -0.49 3.26
CA LEU A 101 16.82 -1.69 4.07
C LEU A 101 17.89 -2.57 3.44
N ASN A 102 18.79 -3.11 4.26
CA ASN A 102 19.69 -4.16 3.81
C ASN A 102 18.94 -5.51 3.63
N LEU A 103 19.62 -6.50 3.07
CA LEU A 103 18.99 -7.79 2.75
C LEU A 103 18.39 -8.48 3.99
N VAL A 104 19.11 -8.45 5.11
CA VAL A 104 18.66 -9.08 6.37
C VAL A 104 17.43 -8.38 6.93
N GLU A 105 17.40 -7.06 6.88
CA GLU A 105 16.25 -6.26 7.32
C GLU A 105 15.02 -6.52 6.45
N ARG A 106 15.20 -6.62 5.12
CA ARG A 106 14.12 -6.99 4.20
C ARG A 106 13.57 -8.39 4.49
N ASP A 107 14.44 -9.36 4.72
CA ASP A 107 14.01 -10.72 5.05
C ASP A 107 13.28 -10.77 6.40
N ARG A 108 13.71 -10.01 7.39
CA ARG A 108 13.00 -9.87 8.67
C ARG A 108 11.62 -9.24 8.50
N ALA A 109 11.51 -8.15 7.75
CA ALA A 109 10.23 -7.50 7.47
C ALA A 109 9.26 -8.45 6.75
N ALA A 110 9.74 -9.17 5.73
CA ALA A 110 8.96 -10.15 5.01
C ALA A 110 8.52 -11.33 5.89
N ALA A 111 9.41 -11.85 6.73
CA ALA A 111 9.10 -12.92 7.68
C ALA A 111 8.09 -12.47 8.74
N TYR A 112 8.25 -11.26 9.28
CA TYR A 112 7.31 -10.69 10.23
C TYR A 112 5.92 -10.49 9.60
N PHE A 113 5.86 -10.05 8.36
CA PHE A 113 4.58 -9.94 7.64
C PHE A 113 3.96 -11.31 7.32
N ALA A 114 4.76 -12.33 7.04
CA ALA A 114 4.27 -13.67 6.75
C ALA A 114 3.72 -14.42 7.99
N ASP A 115 4.11 -14.03 9.19
CA ASP A 115 3.60 -14.61 10.44
C ASP A 115 2.14 -14.21 10.67
N HIS A 116 1.22 -15.18 10.56
CA HIS A 116 -0.21 -14.95 10.69
C HIS A 116 -0.68 -14.72 12.13
N GLU A 117 0.06 -15.20 13.12
CA GLU A 117 -0.35 -15.12 14.52
C GLU A 117 0.21 -13.88 15.23
N GLN A 118 1.52 -13.70 15.13
CA GLN A 118 2.24 -12.66 15.88
C GLN A 118 2.78 -11.54 14.98
N GLY A 119 2.70 -11.70 13.68
CA GLY A 119 3.33 -10.82 12.71
C GLY A 119 2.56 -9.54 12.39
N ALA A 120 3.15 -8.76 11.48
CA ALA A 120 2.54 -7.54 10.97
C ALA A 120 1.27 -7.84 10.17
N GLN A 121 0.24 -7.03 10.38
CA GLN A 121 -0.96 -7.04 9.56
C GLN A 121 -0.72 -6.33 8.23
N ALA A 122 0.04 -5.23 8.24
CA ALA A 122 0.32 -4.41 7.08
C ALA A 122 1.82 -4.41 6.74
N LEU A 123 2.14 -4.54 5.47
CA LEU A 123 3.48 -4.31 4.92
C LEU A 123 3.44 -3.06 4.06
N ILE A 124 4.17 -2.03 4.48
CA ILE A 124 4.21 -0.75 3.78
C ILE A 124 5.44 -0.73 2.88
N CYS A 125 5.22 -0.78 1.57
CA CYS A 125 6.28 -0.89 0.58
C CYS A 125 6.48 0.42 -0.17
N SER A 126 7.74 0.77 -0.42
CA SER A 126 8.09 1.71 -1.49
C SER A 126 8.05 1.01 -2.86
N GLU A 127 7.99 1.80 -3.93
CA GLU A 127 8.03 1.31 -5.31
C GLU A 127 9.25 0.40 -5.54
N ILE A 128 10.43 0.94 -5.32
CA ILE A 128 11.70 0.25 -5.56
C ILE A 128 11.88 -0.90 -4.56
N GLY A 129 11.58 -0.67 -3.30
CA GLY A 129 11.73 -1.68 -2.25
C GLY A 129 10.96 -2.95 -2.52
N SER A 130 9.76 -2.86 -3.09
CA SER A 130 8.91 -4.01 -3.38
C SER A 130 9.32 -4.79 -4.63
N GLU A 131 10.26 -4.30 -5.43
CA GLU A 131 10.66 -4.92 -6.67
C GLU A 131 11.19 -6.35 -6.48
N GLY A 132 10.76 -7.28 -7.33
CA GLY A 132 11.18 -8.68 -7.30
C GLY A 132 10.58 -9.52 -6.16
N ARG A 133 9.84 -8.97 -5.22
CA ARG A 133 9.21 -9.71 -4.13
C ARG A 133 7.78 -10.14 -4.48
N ASN A 134 7.33 -11.17 -3.79
CA ASN A 134 6.05 -11.83 -4.00
C ASN A 134 5.35 -12.06 -2.67
N PHE A 135 4.11 -11.58 -2.56
CA PHE A 135 3.30 -11.64 -1.34
C PHE A 135 1.95 -12.33 -1.60
N GLN A 136 1.98 -13.46 -2.29
CA GLN A 136 0.77 -14.19 -2.74
C GLN A 136 -0.12 -14.72 -1.60
N PHE A 137 0.36 -14.74 -0.36
CA PHE A 137 -0.47 -15.08 0.81
C PHE A 137 -1.36 -13.92 1.27
N ALA A 138 -1.12 -12.70 0.78
CA ALA A 138 -2.00 -11.56 0.97
C ALA A 138 -2.87 -11.35 -0.27
N HIS A 139 -4.12 -10.95 -0.08
CA HIS A 139 -5.04 -10.65 -1.19
C HIS A 139 -5.64 -9.24 -1.13
N HIS A 140 -5.24 -8.43 -0.15
CA HIS A 140 -5.56 -7.01 -0.09
C HIS A 140 -4.34 -6.16 -0.46
N LEU A 141 -4.51 -5.31 -1.45
CA LEU A 141 -3.52 -4.33 -1.90
C LEU A 141 -4.11 -2.93 -1.75
N VAL A 142 -3.38 -2.05 -1.08
CA VAL A 142 -3.68 -0.61 -1.05
C VAL A 142 -2.67 0.10 -1.94
N LEU A 143 -3.15 0.84 -2.92
CA LEU A 143 -2.35 1.77 -3.70
C LEU A 143 -2.50 3.15 -3.05
N PHE A 144 -1.56 3.50 -2.16
CA PHE A 144 -1.61 4.77 -1.42
C PHE A 144 -1.51 5.99 -2.34
N ASP A 145 -0.72 5.84 -3.39
CA ASP A 145 -0.67 6.71 -4.55
C ASP A 145 -0.77 5.89 -5.84
N LEU A 146 -1.22 6.50 -6.91
CA LEU A 146 -1.29 5.86 -8.23
C LEU A 146 -0.08 6.25 -9.05
N PRO A 147 0.62 5.28 -9.67
CA PRO A 147 1.67 5.59 -10.62
C PRO A 147 1.06 6.16 -11.91
N GLU A 148 1.75 7.10 -12.54
CA GLU A 148 1.36 7.65 -13.83
C GLU A 148 1.50 6.62 -14.98
N ASN A 149 2.40 5.65 -14.80
CA ASN A 149 2.69 4.63 -15.79
C ASN A 149 1.85 3.37 -15.54
N PRO A 150 1.02 2.94 -16.52
CA PRO A 150 0.24 1.71 -16.41
C PRO A 150 1.06 0.44 -16.17
N ASP A 151 2.29 0.38 -16.68
CA ASP A 151 3.17 -0.78 -16.48
C ASP A 151 3.59 -0.91 -15.00
N LEU A 152 3.86 0.22 -14.34
CA LEU A 152 4.13 0.23 -12.91
C LEU A 152 2.90 -0.20 -12.09
N LEU A 153 1.71 0.20 -12.50
CA LEU A 153 0.47 -0.25 -11.87
C LEU A 153 0.34 -1.77 -11.96
N GLU A 154 0.57 -2.34 -13.14
CA GLU A 154 0.55 -3.80 -13.32
C GLU A 154 1.64 -4.50 -12.51
N GLN A 155 2.82 -3.91 -12.39
CA GLN A 155 3.90 -4.43 -11.53
C GLN A 155 3.48 -4.42 -10.05
N ARG A 156 2.85 -3.34 -9.55
CA ARG A 156 2.35 -3.27 -8.18
C ARG A 156 1.31 -4.37 -7.90
N ILE A 157 0.34 -4.53 -8.78
CA ILE A 157 -0.68 -5.57 -8.66
C ILE A 157 -0.05 -6.97 -8.74
N GLY A 158 0.94 -7.13 -9.59
CA GLY A 158 1.67 -8.38 -9.77
C GLY A 158 2.44 -8.87 -8.54
N ARG A 159 2.58 -8.07 -7.46
CA ARG A 159 3.14 -8.53 -6.18
C ARG A 159 2.24 -9.57 -5.50
N LEU A 160 0.94 -9.48 -5.72
CA LEU A 160 -0.06 -10.37 -5.15
C LEU A 160 -0.66 -11.32 -6.20
N ASP A 161 -0.74 -10.88 -7.46
CA ASP A 161 -1.30 -11.61 -8.59
C ASP A 161 -0.28 -12.59 -9.17
N ARG A 162 -0.13 -13.73 -8.50
CA ARG A 162 0.82 -14.79 -8.87
C ARG A 162 0.14 -16.15 -8.93
N ILE A 163 0.78 -17.09 -9.62
CA ILE A 163 0.39 -18.52 -9.59
C ILE A 163 0.46 -19.00 -8.13
N GLY A 164 -0.64 -19.57 -7.65
CA GLY A 164 -0.79 -19.99 -6.25
C GLY A 164 -1.64 -19.04 -5.40
N GLN A 165 -2.00 -17.86 -5.88
CA GLN A 165 -3.02 -17.03 -5.26
C GLN A 165 -4.40 -17.65 -5.50
N THR A 166 -5.10 -17.95 -4.42
CA THR A 166 -6.44 -18.59 -4.45
C THR A 166 -7.58 -17.60 -4.22
N GLU A 167 -7.27 -16.45 -3.63
CA GLU A 167 -8.27 -15.44 -3.27
C GLU A 167 -8.39 -14.35 -4.33
N THR A 168 -9.58 -13.76 -4.44
CA THR A 168 -9.78 -12.55 -5.27
C THR A 168 -8.95 -11.40 -4.71
N ILE A 169 -8.11 -10.80 -5.53
CA ILE A 169 -7.29 -9.65 -5.13
C ILE A 169 -8.17 -8.41 -5.02
N GLN A 170 -8.24 -7.84 -3.82
CA GLN A 170 -8.96 -6.59 -3.53
C GLN A 170 -7.98 -5.42 -3.61
N ILE A 171 -8.17 -4.54 -4.59
CA ILE A 171 -7.30 -3.39 -4.85
C ILE A 171 -8.00 -2.13 -4.36
N HIS A 172 -7.55 -1.59 -3.24
CA HIS A 172 -8.09 -0.38 -2.64
C HIS A 172 -7.35 0.85 -3.15
N ILE A 173 -8.08 1.81 -3.66
CA ILE A 173 -7.54 3.01 -4.31
C ILE A 173 -8.16 4.24 -3.67
N PRO A 174 -7.57 4.81 -2.60
CA PRO A 174 -8.00 6.09 -2.07
C PRO A 174 -7.57 7.21 -3.04
N TYR A 175 -8.50 8.10 -3.37
CA TYR A 175 -8.20 9.26 -4.21
C TYR A 175 -8.88 10.53 -3.68
N LEU A 176 -8.27 11.68 -3.92
CA LEU A 176 -8.73 13.00 -3.51
C LEU A 176 -9.48 13.71 -4.62
#